data_833b46bf7cee87f44ec6d82738012a13
#
_entry.id   833b46bf7cee87f44ec6d82738012a13
#
_cell.length_a   1.000
_cell.length_b   1.000
_cell.length_c   1.000
_cell.angle_alpha   90.00
_cell.angle_beta   90.00
_cell.angle_gamma   90.00
#
_symmetry.space_group_name_H-M   'P 1'
#
loop_
_entity.id
_entity.type
_entity.pdbx_description
1 polymer ?
#
loop_
_entity_poly.entity_id
_entity_poly.type
_entity_poly.pdbx_seq_one_letter_code
_entity_poly.pdbx_strand_id
1 'polypeptide(L)'
;MQRFVLRTSVIGLAASLGAIPLAAQQAKPTVFDVQPYAGYMMFGKMIEGPIGTSVSSASGPVYGAQMSLTMAKNFALYGNVGYSSTDLKVGLPIIGGIDVGSSKALLYDGGVELKIPLQSAPTVTPFVQGGIGAMRYEVSSSFLNTNATNVAYNVGGGVDVKLSPNFGVKVMAKDYLGKFDFKEATSFDLNGKTMNNVALTLGVHFGF
;
A
#
# COMPACT_ATOMS: atom_id res chain seq x y z
N MET A 1 -18.42 44.22 4.24
CA MET A 1 -17.33 43.25 3.99
C MET A 1 -17.34 42.26 5.15
N GLN A 2 -18.05 41.15 5.01
CA GLN A 2 -18.08 40.05 5.99
C GLN A 2 -17.10 38.96 5.55
N ARG A 3 -16.11 38.71 6.40
CA ARG A 3 -15.16 37.63 6.21
C ARG A 3 -15.78 36.32 6.70
N PHE A 4 -16.09 35.40 5.80
CA PHE A 4 -16.46 34.02 6.13
C PHE A 4 -15.21 33.26 6.56
N VAL A 5 -15.12 32.90 7.83
CA VAL A 5 -14.10 32.01 8.38
C VAL A 5 -14.66 30.60 8.31
N LEU A 6 -14.17 29.81 7.35
CA LEU A 6 -14.46 28.39 7.27
C LEU A 6 -13.70 27.67 8.38
N ARG A 7 -14.39 27.24 9.43
CA ARG A 7 -13.85 26.35 10.45
C ARG A 7 -13.87 24.92 9.93
N THR A 8 -12.71 24.41 9.57
CA THR A 8 -12.51 22.99 9.27
C THR A 8 -12.52 22.20 10.57
N SER A 9 -13.61 21.51 10.85
CA SER A 9 -13.72 20.61 12.00
C SER A 9 -12.94 19.34 11.68
N VAL A 10 -11.77 19.18 12.29
CA VAL A 10 -11.04 17.91 12.34
C VAL A 10 -11.79 16.98 13.27
N ILE A 11 -12.48 16.00 12.70
CA ILE A 11 -13.10 14.92 13.48
C ILE A 11 -11.96 14.02 13.96
N GLY A 12 -11.56 14.20 15.20
CA GLY A 12 -10.66 13.31 15.90
C GLY A 12 -11.38 11.98 16.19
N LEU A 13 -11.06 10.94 15.41
CA LEU A 13 -11.44 9.58 15.74
C LEU A 13 -10.56 9.11 16.91
N ALA A 14 -10.97 9.38 18.12
CA ALA A 14 -10.39 8.81 19.32
C ALA A 14 -10.75 7.31 19.32
N ALA A 15 -9.81 6.47 18.88
CA ALA A 15 -9.90 5.04 19.09
C ALA A 15 -9.79 4.77 20.60
N SER A 16 -10.94 4.61 21.26
CA SER A 16 -11.01 4.01 22.58
C SER A 16 -10.61 2.55 22.45
N LEU A 17 -9.34 2.26 22.74
CA LEU A 17 -8.86 0.90 22.99
C LEU A 17 -9.51 0.45 24.31
N GLY A 18 -10.75 0.00 24.22
CA GLY A 18 -11.42 -0.69 25.31
C GLY A 18 -10.58 -1.91 25.68
N ALA A 19 -10.19 -2.01 26.94
CA ALA A 19 -9.52 -3.16 27.48
C ALA A 19 -10.32 -4.44 27.14
N ILE A 20 -9.83 -5.20 26.17
CA ILE A 20 -10.37 -6.52 25.85
C ILE A 20 -10.04 -7.39 27.06
N PRO A 21 -11.05 -7.95 27.77
CA PRO A 21 -10.75 -8.87 28.85
C PRO A 21 -9.97 -10.04 28.28
N LEU A 22 -8.75 -10.27 28.79
CA LEU A 22 -8.00 -11.49 28.56
C LEU A 22 -8.72 -12.66 29.26
N ALA A 23 -9.88 -13.04 28.74
CA ALA A 23 -10.44 -14.34 29.07
C ALA A 23 -9.46 -15.37 28.53
N ALA A 24 -9.04 -16.29 29.38
CA ALA A 24 -8.18 -17.41 29.04
C ALA A 24 -8.81 -18.23 27.91
N GLN A 25 -8.62 -17.78 26.68
CA GLN A 25 -9.00 -18.53 25.48
C GLN A 25 -7.96 -19.64 25.34
N GLN A 26 -8.43 -20.87 25.28
CA GLN A 26 -7.62 -21.99 24.83
C GLN A 26 -6.89 -21.54 23.58
N ALA A 27 -5.57 -21.50 23.65
CA ALA A 27 -4.71 -21.04 22.57
C ALA A 27 -5.02 -21.90 21.32
N LYS A 28 -5.80 -21.37 20.40
CA LYS A 28 -5.91 -21.97 19.08
C LYS A 28 -4.53 -21.94 18.46
N PRO A 29 -4.12 -23.00 17.76
CA PRO A 29 -2.83 -23.01 17.10
C PRO A 29 -2.70 -21.76 16.22
N THR A 30 -1.60 -21.08 16.37
CA THR A 30 -1.26 -19.91 15.56
C THR A 30 -1.12 -20.36 14.12
N VAL A 31 -1.98 -19.87 13.24
CA VAL A 31 -1.92 -20.18 11.81
C VAL A 31 -1.02 -19.15 11.16
N PHE A 32 0.04 -19.63 10.58
CA PHE A 32 0.96 -18.83 9.79
C PHE A 32 0.64 -19.01 8.31
N ASP A 33 0.45 -17.92 7.59
CA ASP A 33 0.16 -17.93 6.16
C ASP A 33 1.28 -17.23 5.40
N VAL A 34 1.70 -17.80 4.27
CA VAL A 34 2.59 -17.18 3.29
C VAL A 34 1.84 -17.02 1.98
N GLN A 35 1.88 -15.82 1.43
CA GLN A 35 1.13 -15.44 0.25
C GLN A 35 2.03 -14.75 -0.77
N PRO A 36 2.68 -15.48 -1.69
CA PRO A 36 3.23 -14.88 -2.89
C PRO A 36 2.10 -14.29 -3.75
N TYR A 37 2.36 -13.14 -4.35
CA TYR A 37 1.41 -12.46 -5.21
C TYR A 37 2.06 -11.80 -6.41
N ALA A 38 1.25 -11.57 -7.44
CA ALA A 38 1.54 -10.71 -8.57
C ALA A 38 0.35 -9.77 -8.80
N GLY A 39 0.61 -8.64 -9.44
CA GLY A 39 -0.44 -7.67 -9.68
C GLY A 39 0.01 -6.50 -10.53
N TYR A 40 -0.76 -5.43 -10.45
CA TYR A 40 -0.53 -4.20 -11.16
C TYR A 40 -0.58 -3.01 -10.20
N MET A 41 0.42 -2.15 -10.26
CA MET A 41 0.54 -0.97 -9.44
C MET A 41 0.37 0.29 -10.27
N MET A 42 -0.54 1.13 -9.82
CA MET A 42 -0.80 2.44 -10.37
C MET A 42 -0.14 3.48 -9.46
N PHE A 43 0.83 4.20 -10.00
CA PHE A 43 1.55 5.23 -9.27
C PHE A 43 0.86 6.59 -9.42
N GLY A 44 0.76 7.31 -8.31
CA GLY A 44 0.34 8.70 -8.30
C GLY A 44 1.40 9.63 -8.89
N LYS A 45 1.03 10.90 -9.11
CA LYS A 45 1.97 11.92 -9.55
C LYS A 45 2.95 12.26 -8.44
N MET A 46 4.27 12.19 -8.74
CA MET A 46 5.35 12.50 -7.81
C MET A 46 5.54 14.02 -7.65
N ILE A 47 5.55 14.74 -8.76
CA ILE A 47 5.74 16.19 -8.81
C ILE A 47 4.75 16.80 -9.79
N GLU A 48 4.17 17.92 -9.41
CA GLU A 48 3.46 18.81 -10.35
C GLU A 48 4.27 20.10 -10.45
N GLY A 49 4.78 20.37 -11.66
CA GLY A 49 5.50 21.60 -11.98
C GLY A 49 4.56 22.71 -12.48
N PRO A 50 5.09 23.92 -12.63
CA PRO A 50 4.34 25.02 -13.24
C PRO A 50 3.90 24.64 -14.66
N ILE A 51 2.77 25.18 -15.11
CA ILE A 51 2.19 25.01 -16.46
C ILE A 51 1.71 23.56 -16.73
N GLY A 52 1.35 22.78 -15.69
CA GLY A 52 0.77 21.44 -15.86
C GLY A 52 1.77 20.33 -16.24
N THR A 53 3.06 20.58 -16.08
CA THR A 53 4.09 19.52 -16.18
C THR A 53 4.01 18.59 -14.97
N SER A 54 4.18 17.29 -15.18
CA SER A 54 4.18 16.32 -14.08
C SER A 54 5.24 15.24 -14.30
N VAL A 55 5.82 14.76 -13.20
CA VAL A 55 6.69 13.58 -13.19
C VAL A 55 5.96 12.48 -12.43
N SER A 56 5.85 11.30 -13.04
CA SER A 56 5.26 10.13 -12.40
C SER A 56 5.98 8.86 -12.85
N SER A 57 5.97 7.83 -12.00
CA SER A 57 6.27 6.48 -12.47
C SER A 57 5.13 5.99 -13.36
N ALA A 58 5.46 5.27 -14.42
CA ALA A 58 4.45 4.56 -15.17
C ALA A 58 3.81 3.50 -14.29
N SER A 59 2.52 3.26 -14.48
CA SER A 59 1.87 2.10 -13.87
C SER A 59 2.44 0.81 -14.46
N GLY A 60 2.59 -0.24 -13.65
CA GLY A 60 3.21 -1.47 -14.11
C GLY A 60 3.08 -2.64 -13.15
N PRO A 61 3.72 -3.76 -13.47
CA PRO A 61 3.62 -4.97 -12.68
C PRO A 61 4.22 -4.77 -11.27
N VAL A 62 3.61 -5.44 -10.29
CA VAL A 62 4.11 -5.57 -8.93
C VAL A 62 4.12 -7.04 -8.54
N TYR A 63 5.19 -7.48 -7.89
CA TYR A 63 5.37 -8.83 -7.38
C TYR A 63 5.79 -8.76 -5.91
N GLY A 64 5.40 -9.73 -5.12
CA GLY A 64 5.77 -9.72 -3.72
C GLY A 64 5.30 -10.94 -2.96
N ALA A 65 5.48 -10.87 -1.65
CA ALA A 65 4.95 -11.84 -0.72
C ALA A 65 4.45 -11.15 0.56
N GLN A 66 3.31 -11.59 1.04
CA GLN A 66 2.78 -11.21 2.35
C GLN A 66 2.85 -12.45 3.26
N MET A 67 3.28 -12.24 4.49
CA MET A 67 3.21 -13.21 5.56
C MET A 67 2.17 -12.75 6.56
N SER A 68 1.34 -13.65 7.07
CA SER A 68 0.30 -13.31 8.04
C SER A 68 0.32 -14.28 9.21
N LEU A 69 0.11 -13.76 10.40
CA LEU A 69 0.03 -14.49 11.64
C LEU A 69 -1.36 -14.28 12.24
N THR A 70 -2.19 -15.30 12.22
CA THR A 70 -3.55 -15.24 12.76
C THR A 70 -3.51 -15.30 14.29
N MET A 71 -3.82 -14.19 14.94
CA MET A 71 -3.81 -14.07 16.41
C MET A 71 -5.16 -14.42 17.03
N ALA A 72 -6.25 -14.20 16.30
CA ALA A 72 -7.61 -14.51 16.72
C ALA A 72 -8.47 -14.85 15.50
N LYS A 73 -9.69 -15.34 15.71
CA LYS A 73 -10.60 -15.79 14.64
C LYS A 73 -10.73 -14.79 13.49
N ASN A 74 -10.74 -13.50 13.81
CA ASN A 74 -11.00 -12.41 12.85
C ASN A 74 -9.84 -11.43 12.75
N PHE A 75 -8.70 -11.70 13.36
CA PHE A 75 -7.58 -10.76 13.47
C PHE A 75 -6.26 -11.44 13.14
N ALA A 76 -5.49 -10.84 12.26
CA ALA A 76 -4.14 -11.26 11.94
C ALA A 76 -3.18 -10.05 11.91
N LEU A 77 -1.93 -10.31 12.24
CA LEU A 77 -0.81 -9.42 11.91
C LEU A 77 -0.26 -9.81 10.55
N TYR A 78 0.20 -8.84 9.78
CA TYR A 78 0.87 -9.14 8.53
C TYR A 78 2.16 -8.34 8.35
N GLY A 79 3.07 -8.91 7.57
CA GLY A 79 4.23 -8.25 6.99
C GLY A 79 4.26 -8.49 5.49
N ASN A 80 4.66 -7.50 4.72
CA ASN A 80 4.64 -7.53 3.26
C ASN A 80 5.92 -6.97 2.68
N VAL A 81 6.41 -7.61 1.62
CA VAL A 81 7.48 -7.10 0.76
C VAL A 81 7.02 -7.18 -0.69
N GLY A 82 7.14 -6.07 -1.41
CA GLY A 82 6.76 -5.98 -2.82
C GLY A 82 7.80 -5.25 -3.64
N TYR A 83 7.86 -5.56 -4.91
CA TYR A 83 8.77 -4.95 -5.88
C TYR A 83 8.01 -4.62 -7.17
N SER A 84 8.24 -3.43 -7.68
CA SER A 84 7.73 -2.98 -8.99
C SER A 84 8.86 -2.32 -9.77
N SER A 85 8.93 -2.60 -11.07
CA SER A 85 9.86 -1.93 -11.97
C SER A 85 9.10 -1.41 -13.17
N THR A 86 9.20 -0.11 -13.42
CA THR A 86 8.41 0.62 -14.42
C THR A 86 9.26 1.70 -15.06
N ASP A 87 8.76 2.28 -16.15
CA ASP A 87 9.40 3.42 -16.79
C ASP A 87 9.04 4.72 -16.07
N LEU A 88 9.95 5.68 -16.07
CA LEU A 88 9.73 7.02 -15.59
C LEU A 88 9.17 7.88 -16.72
N LYS A 89 8.00 8.51 -16.50
CA LYS A 89 7.33 9.35 -17.48
C LYS A 89 7.34 10.81 -17.05
N VAL A 90 7.72 11.68 -17.98
CA VAL A 90 7.53 13.12 -17.88
C VAL A 90 6.30 13.49 -18.70
N GLY A 91 5.24 13.92 -18.03
CA GLY A 91 4.02 14.41 -18.68
C GLY A 91 4.20 15.85 -19.15
N LEU A 92 4.01 16.08 -20.44
CA LEU A 92 3.94 17.41 -21.05
C LEU A 92 2.51 17.69 -21.50
N PRO A 93 1.96 18.91 -21.27
CA PRO A 93 0.53 19.20 -21.46
C PRO A 93 0.01 19.02 -22.88
N ILE A 94 0.89 19.01 -23.90
CA ILE A 94 0.50 18.99 -25.33
C ILE A 94 1.00 17.73 -26.04
N ILE A 95 2.06 17.07 -25.56
CA ILE A 95 2.77 16.01 -26.30
C ILE A 95 2.56 14.64 -25.66
N GLY A 96 1.96 14.57 -24.47
CA GLY A 96 1.82 13.33 -23.71
C GLY A 96 3.07 13.01 -22.87
N GLY A 97 3.17 11.77 -22.38
CA GLY A 97 4.31 11.34 -21.56
C GLY A 97 5.46 10.83 -22.42
N ILE A 98 6.68 11.28 -22.13
CA ILE A 98 7.92 10.77 -22.73
C ILE A 98 8.62 9.92 -21.68
N ASP A 99 9.05 8.71 -22.07
CA ASP A 99 9.85 7.83 -21.22
C ASP A 99 11.28 8.37 -21.12
N VAL A 100 11.73 8.70 -19.91
CA VAL A 100 13.01 9.36 -19.67
C VAL A 100 13.98 8.54 -18.82
N GLY A 101 13.56 7.34 -18.41
CA GLY A 101 14.38 6.47 -17.58
C GLY A 101 13.58 5.33 -16.98
N SER A 102 14.17 4.63 -16.00
CA SER A 102 13.53 3.56 -15.25
C SER A 102 13.29 3.97 -13.79
N SER A 103 12.20 3.48 -13.24
CA SER A 103 11.83 3.64 -11.84
C SER A 103 11.60 2.26 -11.21
N LYS A 104 12.28 2.00 -10.11
CA LYS A 104 12.09 0.81 -9.30
C LYS A 104 11.51 1.21 -7.97
N ALA A 105 10.50 0.49 -7.50
CA ALA A 105 9.89 0.70 -6.20
C ALA A 105 9.98 -0.58 -5.38
N LEU A 106 10.62 -0.52 -4.23
CA LEU A 106 10.61 -1.55 -3.21
C LEU A 106 9.65 -1.11 -2.09
N LEU A 107 8.69 -1.97 -1.79
CA LEU A 107 7.68 -1.76 -0.77
C LEU A 107 7.93 -2.75 0.37
N TYR A 108 7.90 -2.27 1.60
CA TYR A 108 7.87 -3.12 2.79
C TYR A 108 6.98 -2.47 3.83
N ASP A 109 6.02 -3.23 4.28
CA ASP A 109 5.01 -2.75 5.21
C ASP A 109 4.54 -3.85 6.14
N GLY A 110 3.99 -3.45 7.27
CA GLY A 110 3.39 -4.34 8.25
C GLY A 110 2.18 -3.68 8.89
N GLY A 111 1.28 -4.49 9.41
CA GLY A 111 0.07 -3.98 9.98
C GLY A 111 -0.89 -5.06 10.47
N VAL A 112 -2.16 -4.71 10.46
CA VAL A 112 -3.24 -5.57 10.94
C VAL A 112 -4.23 -5.86 9.82
N GLU A 113 -4.77 -7.06 9.83
CA GLU A 113 -5.82 -7.52 8.93
C GLU A 113 -7.02 -7.99 9.74
N LEU A 114 -8.20 -7.48 9.41
CA LEU A 114 -9.48 -7.89 9.98
C LEU A 114 -10.23 -8.72 8.96
N LYS A 115 -10.49 -9.98 9.29
CA LYS A 115 -11.23 -10.96 8.49
C LYS A 115 -12.71 -10.91 8.86
N ILE A 116 -13.60 -10.97 7.87
CA ILE A 116 -15.06 -10.91 8.02
C ILE A 116 -15.64 -12.23 7.52
N PRO A 117 -15.68 -13.31 8.34
CA PRO A 117 -16.19 -14.59 7.91
C PRO A 117 -17.68 -14.52 7.57
N LEU A 118 -18.05 -15.02 6.39
CA LEU A 118 -19.43 -15.09 5.94
C LEU A 118 -20.03 -16.46 6.32
N GLN A 119 -21.15 -16.46 7.06
CA GLN A 119 -21.84 -17.71 7.43
C GLN A 119 -22.45 -18.42 6.21
N SER A 120 -22.91 -17.64 5.23
CA SER A 120 -23.52 -18.15 3.98
C SER A 120 -22.49 -18.68 2.97
N ALA A 121 -21.21 -18.31 3.12
CA ALA A 121 -20.14 -18.71 2.20
C ALA A 121 -18.85 -18.93 2.99
N PRO A 122 -18.68 -20.02 3.72
CA PRO A 122 -17.59 -20.24 4.66
C PRO A 122 -16.21 -20.35 3.99
N THR A 123 -16.15 -20.57 2.69
CA THR A 123 -14.93 -20.59 1.89
C THR A 123 -14.49 -19.20 1.44
N VAL A 124 -15.34 -18.18 1.54
CA VAL A 124 -15.09 -16.82 1.10
C VAL A 124 -14.99 -15.91 2.31
N THR A 125 -13.87 -15.26 2.47
CA THR A 125 -13.60 -14.39 3.62
C THR A 125 -13.20 -13.00 3.12
N PRO A 126 -14.10 -12.03 3.08
CA PRO A 126 -13.72 -10.62 2.92
C PRO A 126 -12.80 -10.18 4.05
N PHE A 127 -11.89 -9.26 3.76
CA PHE A 127 -11.00 -8.68 4.75
C PHE A 127 -10.72 -7.21 4.45
N VAL A 128 -10.31 -6.50 5.49
CA VAL A 128 -9.72 -5.17 5.41
C VAL A 128 -8.39 -5.18 6.15
N GLN A 129 -7.44 -4.40 5.69
CA GLN A 129 -6.15 -4.28 6.33
C GLN A 129 -5.66 -2.84 6.36
N GLY A 130 -4.82 -2.54 7.34
CA GLY A 130 -4.18 -1.24 7.46
C GLY A 130 -2.83 -1.37 8.15
N GLY A 131 -1.89 -0.51 7.78
CA GLY A 131 -0.54 -0.60 8.30
C GLY A 131 0.33 0.58 7.98
N ILE A 132 1.60 0.42 8.30
CA ILE A 132 2.67 1.40 8.06
C ILE A 132 3.88 0.66 7.50
N GLY A 133 4.63 1.36 6.68
CA GLY A 133 5.85 0.83 6.10
C GLY A 133 6.65 1.91 5.42
N ALA A 134 7.43 1.51 4.43
CA ALA A 134 8.16 2.44 3.59
C ALA A 134 8.15 1.99 2.13
N MET A 135 8.28 2.97 1.26
CA MET A 135 8.50 2.81 -0.17
C MET A 135 9.86 3.40 -0.52
N ARG A 136 10.74 2.55 -1.01
CA ARG A 136 12.03 2.97 -1.55
C ARG A 136 11.94 3.05 -3.06
N TYR A 137 12.16 4.23 -3.58
CA TYR A 137 12.25 4.48 -5.01
C TYR A 137 13.70 4.58 -5.44
N GLU A 138 14.05 3.90 -6.52
CA GLU A 138 15.31 4.07 -7.24
C GLU A 138 14.98 4.57 -8.64
N VAL A 139 15.37 5.80 -8.92
CA VAL A 139 15.15 6.45 -10.21
C VAL A 139 16.47 6.53 -10.93
N SER A 140 16.54 5.98 -12.12
CA SER A 140 17.71 6.03 -13.00
C SER A 140 17.31 6.64 -14.34
N SER A 141 17.86 7.80 -14.62
CA SER A 141 17.72 8.48 -15.91
C SER A 141 19.06 9.05 -16.36
N SER A 142 19.15 9.48 -17.62
CA SER A 142 20.35 10.13 -18.15
C SER A 142 20.74 11.42 -17.42
N PHE A 143 19.81 12.00 -16.68
CA PHE A 143 19.98 13.30 -16.00
C PHE A 143 19.96 13.20 -14.48
N LEU A 144 19.38 12.12 -13.91
CA LEU A 144 19.16 11.98 -12.47
C LEU A 144 19.26 10.53 -12.04
N ASN A 145 20.21 10.25 -11.15
CA ASN A 145 20.28 8.99 -10.42
C ASN A 145 20.07 9.31 -8.95
N THR A 146 18.92 8.93 -8.42
CA THR A 146 18.58 9.19 -7.02
C THR A 146 17.82 8.02 -6.42
N ASN A 147 17.96 7.86 -5.12
CA ASN A 147 17.12 6.98 -4.33
C ASN A 147 16.48 7.79 -3.20
N ALA A 148 15.23 7.47 -2.90
CA ALA A 148 14.51 8.07 -1.79
C ALA A 148 13.69 6.99 -1.09
N THR A 149 13.73 6.99 0.23
CA THR A 149 12.91 6.10 1.06
C THR A 149 11.93 6.95 1.84
N ASN A 150 10.65 6.69 1.63
CA ASN A 150 9.58 7.46 2.26
C ASN A 150 8.69 6.56 3.09
N VAL A 151 8.30 7.05 4.26
CA VAL A 151 7.29 6.37 5.07
C VAL A 151 5.96 6.41 4.34
N ALA A 152 5.28 5.28 4.30
CA ALA A 152 3.96 5.14 3.69
C ALA A 152 3.00 4.45 4.66
N TYR A 153 1.82 5.03 4.82
CA TYR A 153 0.69 4.35 5.42
C TYR A 153 -0.01 3.55 4.34
N ASN A 154 -0.64 2.45 4.72
CA ASN A 154 -1.43 1.71 3.75
C ASN A 154 -2.80 1.34 4.30
N VAL A 155 -3.76 1.27 3.42
CA VAL A 155 -5.09 0.73 3.65
C VAL A 155 -5.46 -0.15 2.47
N GLY A 156 -6.06 -1.28 2.75
CA GLY A 156 -6.44 -2.22 1.70
C GLY A 156 -7.62 -3.09 2.11
N GLY A 157 -8.12 -3.82 1.15
CA GLY A 157 -9.16 -4.79 1.37
C GLY A 157 -9.30 -5.73 0.19
N GLY A 158 -10.01 -6.80 0.40
CA GLY A 158 -10.16 -7.81 -0.63
C GLY A 158 -10.96 -9.02 -0.17
N VAL A 159 -10.75 -10.10 -0.88
CA VAL A 159 -11.43 -11.37 -0.64
C VAL A 159 -10.40 -12.49 -0.67
N ASP A 160 -10.46 -13.34 0.34
CA ASP A 160 -9.73 -14.58 0.44
C ASP A 160 -10.69 -15.74 0.17
N VAL A 161 -10.35 -16.60 -0.80
CA VAL A 161 -11.12 -17.77 -1.18
C VAL A 161 -10.33 -19.03 -0.84
N LYS A 162 -10.77 -19.77 0.17
CA LYS A 162 -10.15 -21.03 0.58
C LYS A 162 -10.56 -22.14 -0.39
N LEU A 163 -9.57 -22.77 -1.00
CA LEU A 163 -9.74 -23.92 -1.90
C LEU A 163 -9.53 -25.25 -1.16
N SER A 164 -8.71 -25.22 -0.12
CA SER A 164 -8.49 -26.34 0.81
C SER A 164 -8.14 -25.80 2.21
N PRO A 165 -7.99 -26.65 3.24
CA PRO A 165 -7.63 -26.20 4.59
C PRO A 165 -6.37 -25.33 4.65
N ASN A 166 -5.38 -25.63 3.81
CA ASN A 166 -4.06 -25.01 3.82
C ASN A 166 -3.74 -24.22 2.54
N PHE A 167 -4.71 -24.06 1.64
CA PHE A 167 -4.47 -23.42 0.35
C PHE A 167 -5.67 -22.59 -0.09
N GLY A 168 -5.40 -21.41 -0.65
CA GLY A 168 -6.43 -20.54 -1.19
C GLY A 168 -5.87 -19.47 -2.12
N VAL A 169 -6.77 -18.62 -2.59
CA VAL A 169 -6.49 -17.51 -3.50
C VAL A 169 -7.00 -16.21 -2.86
N LYS A 170 -6.18 -15.18 -2.88
CA LYS A 170 -6.49 -13.87 -2.30
C LYS A 170 -6.40 -12.78 -3.36
N VAL A 171 -7.48 -12.03 -3.52
CA VAL A 171 -7.53 -10.82 -4.37
C VAL A 171 -7.57 -9.61 -3.45
N MET A 172 -6.73 -8.62 -3.72
CA MET A 172 -6.58 -7.46 -2.86
C MET A 172 -6.37 -6.18 -3.67
N ALA A 173 -6.97 -5.10 -3.20
CA ALA A 173 -6.64 -3.74 -3.55
C ALA A 173 -6.02 -3.05 -2.32
N LYS A 174 -4.84 -2.45 -2.48
CA LYS A 174 -4.13 -1.75 -1.40
C LYS A 174 -3.68 -0.39 -1.90
N ASP A 175 -4.00 0.66 -1.16
CA ASP A 175 -3.53 2.02 -1.40
C ASP A 175 -2.40 2.35 -0.42
N TYR A 176 -1.30 2.85 -0.95
CA TYR A 176 -0.14 3.34 -0.21
C TYR A 176 -0.13 4.86 -0.24
N LEU A 177 -0.36 5.44 0.92
CA LEU A 177 -0.42 6.88 1.17
C LEU A 177 0.94 7.33 1.72
N GLY A 178 1.70 8.06 0.95
CA GLY A 178 3.02 8.56 1.35
C GLY A 178 3.23 10.01 0.92
N LYS A 179 4.19 10.68 1.55
CA LYS A 179 4.72 11.94 1.04
C LYS A 179 6.05 11.64 0.38
N PHE A 180 6.21 12.05 -0.85
CA PHE A 180 7.51 12.00 -1.52
C PHE A 180 8.30 13.26 -1.11
N ASP A 181 9.40 13.10 -0.38
CA ASP A 181 10.25 14.21 0.02
C ASP A 181 11.55 14.18 -0.78
N PHE A 182 11.76 15.20 -1.59
CA PHE A 182 12.97 15.36 -2.42
C PHE A 182 14.13 16.02 -1.68
N LYS A 183 13.98 16.42 -0.41
CA LYS A 183 15.01 17.12 0.34
C LYS A 183 16.33 16.37 0.42
N GLU A 184 16.29 15.04 0.37
CA GLU A 184 17.49 14.20 0.35
C GLU A 184 18.14 14.12 -1.05
N ALA A 185 17.41 14.45 -2.12
CA ALA A 185 17.84 14.24 -3.49
C ALA A 185 18.27 15.53 -4.21
N THR A 186 17.78 16.70 -3.79
CA THR A 186 18.06 17.98 -4.44
C THR A 186 18.15 19.11 -3.43
N SER A 187 19.00 20.12 -3.71
CA SER A 187 19.11 21.36 -2.90
C SER A 187 17.89 22.30 -3.06
N PHE A 188 16.85 21.89 -3.78
CA PHE A 188 15.64 22.66 -3.99
C PHE A 188 14.55 22.20 -3.03
N ASP A 189 13.93 23.15 -2.33
CA ASP A 189 12.81 22.94 -1.40
C ASP A 189 11.53 22.73 -2.21
N LEU A 190 11.36 21.53 -2.76
CA LEU A 190 10.13 21.13 -3.47
C LEU A 190 9.18 20.52 -2.44
N ASN A 191 8.07 21.18 -2.16
CA ASN A 191 7.04 20.69 -1.24
C ASN A 191 6.50 19.35 -1.74
N GLY A 192 6.82 18.27 -1.03
CA GLY A 192 6.35 16.92 -1.34
C GLY A 192 4.83 16.84 -1.25
N LYS A 193 4.20 16.41 -2.33
CA LYS A 193 2.74 16.15 -2.38
C LYS A 193 2.46 14.77 -1.82
N THR A 194 1.33 14.61 -1.15
CA THR A 194 0.83 13.29 -0.77
C THR A 194 0.52 12.49 -2.04
N MET A 195 1.13 11.33 -2.16
CA MET A 195 0.95 10.42 -3.28
C MET A 195 0.10 9.24 -2.83
N ASN A 196 -0.83 8.85 -3.69
CA ASN A 196 -1.59 7.62 -3.58
C ASN A 196 -1.07 6.64 -4.63
N ASN A 197 -0.66 5.46 -4.19
CA ASN A 197 -0.18 4.41 -5.08
C ASN A 197 -1.02 3.16 -4.85
N VAL A 198 -1.85 2.82 -5.83
CA VAL A 198 -2.82 1.72 -5.70
C VAL A 198 -2.28 0.47 -6.35
N ALA A 199 -2.20 -0.60 -5.57
CA ALA A 199 -1.84 -1.94 -6.04
C ALA A 199 -3.07 -2.84 -6.08
N LEU A 200 -3.31 -3.48 -7.22
CA LEU A 200 -4.28 -4.56 -7.39
C LEU A 200 -3.50 -5.86 -7.51
N THR A 201 -3.73 -6.79 -6.61
CA THR A 201 -2.93 -8.03 -6.53
C THR A 201 -3.80 -9.28 -6.47
N LEU A 202 -3.27 -10.33 -7.06
CA LEU A 202 -3.75 -11.71 -6.96
C LEU A 202 -2.64 -12.55 -6.36
N GLY A 203 -2.91 -13.24 -5.27
CA GLY A 203 -1.96 -14.10 -4.60
C GLY A 203 -2.53 -15.48 -4.31
N VAL A 204 -1.62 -16.41 -4.08
CA VAL A 204 -1.94 -17.75 -3.58
C VAL A 204 -1.46 -17.83 -2.15
N HIS A 205 -2.30 -18.21 -1.21
CA HIS A 205 -1.86 -18.36 0.15
C HIS A 205 -1.68 -19.83 0.55
N PHE A 206 -0.66 -20.07 1.34
CA PHE A 206 -0.34 -21.36 1.95
C PHE A 206 -0.36 -21.20 3.46
N GLY A 207 -1.26 -21.93 4.14
CA GLY A 207 -1.39 -21.96 5.60
C GLY A 207 -0.63 -23.12 6.24
N PHE A 208 -0.03 -22.86 7.41
CA PHE A 208 0.78 -23.82 8.19
C PHE A 208 0.30 -23.90 9.63
#